data_b4a74fde8f9e32e2a9ea59870a62f88b
#
_entry.id   b4a74fde8f9e32e2a9ea59870a62f88b
#
_cell.length_a   1.000
_cell.length_b   1.000
_cell.length_c   1.000
_cell.angle_alpha   90.00
_cell.angle_beta   90.00
_cell.angle_gamma   90.00
#
_symmetry.space_group_name_H-M   'P 1'
#
loop_
_entity.id
_entity.type
_entity.pdbx_description
1 polymer ?
#
loop_
_entity_poly.entity_id
_entity_poly.type
_entity_poly.pdbx_seq_one_letter_code
_entity_poly.pdbx_strand_id
1 'polypeptide(L)'
;SPATGLIMAKHDHTSFDPASLNPGDLHAKLLGGIAPRPIAFASTVDAEGRPNLAPFSYFNVFSAQPPVVIFSPARRLRDNTTKHTLDNVKEVPEVVVNLVDFAMVHQCSLASSDFPEGVDEFEKTGLTPLASDQVKPFRVAESPVQLECKVLRVDSLGEQGGAGQLVICEVLRMHFRDDVLNEKGHPDPHKLDLVGRCGGS
;
A
#
# COMPACT_ATOMS: atom_id res chain seq x y z
N SER A 1 35.13 -33.22 23.81
CA SER A 1 33.91 -32.42 23.67
C SER A 1 33.04 -33.05 22.60
N PRO A 2 31.80 -33.50 22.91
CA PRO A 2 30.93 -33.96 21.87
C PRO A 2 30.45 -32.74 21.05
N ALA A 3 30.74 -32.77 19.77
CA ALA A 3 30.14 -31.84 18.83
C ALA A 3 28.62 -32.03 18.88
N THR A 4 27.91 -31.05 19.39
CA THR A 4 26.47 -31.00 19.33
C THR A 4 26.10 -30.81 17.85
N GLY A 5 25.89 -31.92 17.16
CA GLY A 5 25.39 -31.90 15.79
C GLY A 5 24.01 -31.25 15.82
N LEU A 6 23.91 -30.10 15.21
CA LEU A 6 22.63 -29.46 14.93
C LEU A 6 21.88 -30.44 14.02
N ILE A 7 20.92 -31.18 14.59
CA ILE A 7 20.00 -31.99 13.77
C ILE A 7 19.13 -30.98 13.02
N MET A 8 19.52 -30.67 11.81
CA MET A 8 18.65 -29.92 10.88
C MET A 8 17.43 -30.80 10.63
N ALA A 9 16.29 -30.40 11.20
CA ALA A 9 15.03 -31.06 10.89
C ALA A 9 14.79 -30.98 9.39
N LYS A 10 14.72 -32.14 8.74
CA LYS A 10 14.44 -32.22 7.31
C LYS A 10 12.93 -32.02 7.14
N HIS A 11 12.56 -30.87 6.61
CA HIS A 11 11.16 -30.58 6.28
C HIS A 11 10.86 -30.97 4.84
N ASP A 12 9.78 -31.66 4.63
CA ASP A 12 9.28 -31.92 3.27
C ASP A 12 8.65 -30.63 2.73
N HIS A 13 8.72 -30.47 1.39
CA HIS A 13 8.14 -29.34 0.69
C HIS A 13 7.12 -29.82 -0.33
N THR A 14 6.01 -29.11 -0.44
CA THR A 14 5.04 -29.30 -1.51
C THR A 14 5.28 -28.23 -2.56
N SER A 15 5.47 -28.66 -3.80
CA SER A 15 5.79 -27.78 -4.91
C SER A 15 4.57 -27.54 -5.80
N PHE A 16 4.44 -26.33 -6.30
CA PHE A 16 3.37 -25.93 -7.21
C PHE A 16 3.96 -25.22 -8.42
N ASP A 17 3.45 -25.57 -9.60
CA ASP A 17 3.71 -24.81 -10.82
C ASP A 17 2.66 -23.70 -10.94
N PRO A 18 3.06 -22.41 -10.90
CA PRO A 18 2.11 -21.30 -11.02
C PRO A 18 1.24 -21.37 -12.28
N ALA A 19 1.79 -21.88 -13.38
CA ALA A 19 1.07 -21.99 -14.65
C ALA A 19 -0.08 -23.00 -14.60
N SER A 20 -0.05 -23.96 -13.67
CA SER A 20 -1.09 -25.01 -13.49
C SER A 20 -2.18 -24.61 -12.51
N LEU A 21 -2.03 -23.48 -11.80
CA LEU A 21 -2.99 -23.02 -10.80
C LEU A 21 -4.04 -22.11 -11.43
N ASN A 22 -5.27 -22.18 -10.92
CA ASN A 22 -6.26 -21.18 -11.25
C ASN A 22 -5.88 -19.83 -10.61
N PRO A 23 -6.38 -18.69 -11.12
CA PRO A 23 -6.00 -17.37 -10.59
C PRO A 23 -6.26 -17.17 -9.10
N GLY A 24 -7.32 -17.72 -8.56
CA GLY A 24 -7.67 -17.62 -7.14
C GLY A 24 -6.67 -18.35 -6.24
N ASP A 25 -6.30 -19.58 -6.60
CA ASP A 25 -5.32 -20.37 -5.86
C ASP A 25 -3.92 -19.78 -5.94
N LEU A 26 -3.55 -19.27 -7.11
CA LEU A 26 -2.26 -18.57 -7.30
C LEU A 26 -2.19 -17.33 -6.41
N HIS A 27 -3.23 -16.51 -6.43
CA HIS A 27 -3.35 -15.31 -5.59
C HIS A 27 -3.24 -15.67 -4.10
N ALA A 28 -3.99 -16.67 -3.64
CA ALA A 28 -3.97 -17.11 -2.25
C ALA A 28 -2.58 -17.56 -1.80
N LYS A 29 -1.85 -18.30 -2.64
CA LYS A 29 -0.50 -18.78 -2.33
C LYS A 29 0.52 -17.64 -2.30
N LEU A 30 0.46 -16.72 -3.24
CA LEU A 30 1.36 -15.56 -3.28
C LEU A 30 1.16 -14.66 -2.06
N LEU A 31 -0.08 -14.30 -1.77
CA LEU A 31 -0.39 -13.37 -0.68
C LEU A 31 -0.28 -14.03 0.70
N GLY A 32 -0.48 -15.34 0.77
CA GLY A 32 -0.26 -16.10 2.00
C GLY A 32 1.23 -16.32 2.30
N GLY A 33 2.03 -16.50 1.26
CA GLY A 33 3.48 -16.74 1.38
C GLY A 33 4.30 -15.48 1.54
N ILE A 34 3.85 -14.35 1.00
CA ILE A 34 4.53 -13.05 1.09
C ILE A 34 3.79 -12.16 2.08
N ALA A 35 4.17 -12.29 3.34
CA ALA A 35 3.53 -11.61 4.46
C ALA A 35 4.51 -11.45 5.64
N PRO A 36 4.36 -10.42 6.50
CA PRO A 36 3.41 -9.31 6.37
C PRO A 36 3.82 -8.33 5.27
N ARG A 37 2.83 -7.77 4.58
CA ARG A 37 3.07 -6.70 3.61
C ARG A 37 2.69 -5.35 4.22
N PRO A 38 3.52 -4.31 4.05
CA PRO A 38 3.15 -2.96 4.47
C PRO A 38 1.95 -2.45 3.65
N ILE A 39 1.18 -1.54 4.22
CA ILE A 39 -0.01 -0.98 3.59
C ILE A 39 0.26 0.45 3.17
N ALA A 40 0.09 0.73 1.86
CA ALA A 40 0.03 2.07 1.32
C ALA A 40 -1.44 2.52 1.31
N PHE A 41 -1.81 3.40 2.24
CA PHE A 41 -3.12 4.03 2.23
C PHE A 41 -3.03 5.27 1.35
N ALA A 42 -3.41 5.09 0.07
CA ALA A 42 -3.14 6.05 -0.98
C ALA A 42 -4.27 7.07 -1.10
N SER A 43 -3.92 8.34 -0.95
CA SER A 43 -4.78 9.50 -1.19
C SER A 43 -4.45 10.11 -2.53
N THR A 44 -5.44 10.19 -3.41
CA THR A 44 -5.33 10.78 -4.75
C THR A 44 -6.48 11.75 -5.00
N VAL A 45 -6.39 12.51 -6.07
CA VAL A 45 -7.47 13.37 -6.55
C VAL A 45 -7.67 13.17 -8.04
N ASP A 46 -8.90 13.40 -8.51
CA ASP A 46 -9.16 13.49 -9.94
C ASP A 46 -8.88 14.90 -10.49
N ALA A 47 -9.16 15.12 -11.79
CA ALA A 47 -8.90 16.39 -12.44
C ALA A 47 -9.71 17.56 -11.86
N GLU A 48 -10.86 17.30 -11.23
CA GLU A 48 -11.69 18.29 -10.54
C GLU A 48 -11.34 18.46 -9.07
N GLY A 49 -10.30 17.76 -8.58
CA GLY A 49 -9.85 17.83 -7.19
C GLY A 49 -10.67 16.99 -6.21
N ARG A 50 -11.52 16.07 -6.71
CA ARG A 50 -12.31 15.19 -5.84
C ARG A 50 -11.40 14.11 -5.24
N PRO A 51 -11.40 13.93 -3.91
CA PRO A 51 -10.50 13.01 -3.24
C PRO A 51 -10.92 11.54 -3.41
N ASN A 52 -9.93 10.66 -3.39
CA ASN A 52 -10.09 9.22 -3.31
C ASN A 52 -9.06 8.67 -2.30
N LEU A 53 -9.46 7.70 -1.51
CA LEU A 53 -8.63 7.09 -0.47
C LEU A 53 -8.82 5.58 -0.50
N ALA A 54 -7.73 4.84 -0.74
CA ALA A 54 -7.80 3.39 -0.85
C ALA A 54 -6.50 2.72 -0.37
N PRO A 55 -6.59 1.56 0.32
CA PRO A 55 -5.42 0.82 0.78
C PRO A 55 -4.91 -0.16 -0.28
N PHE A 56 -3.58 -0.29 -0.34
CA PHE A 56 -2.89 -1.25 -1.18
C PHE A 56 -1.77 -1.91 -0.39
N SER A 57 -1.68 -3.24 -0.46
CA SER A 57 -0.64 -4.00 0.24
C SER A 57 0.48 -4.51 -0.65
N TYR A 58 0.42 -4.27 -1.96
CA TYR A 58 1.57 -4.42 -2.85
C TYR A 58 2.35 -3.12 -2.81
N PHE A 59 3.24 -3.01 -1.82
CA PHE A 59 3.88 -1.75 -1.51
C PHE A 59 5.21 -1.97 -0.79
N ASN A 60 6.24 -1.21 -1.18
CA ASN A 60 7.49 -1.13 -0.44
C ASN A 60 8.33 0.08 -0.88
N VAL A 61 9.47 0.27 -0.19
CA VAL A 61 10.55 1.18 -0.60
C VAL A 61 11.49 0.44 -1.56
N PHE A 62 11.90 1.10 -2.64
CA PHE A 62 12.75 0.49 -3.67
C PHE A 62 14.04 1.26 -3.94
N SER A 63 14.15 2.50 -3.49
CA SER A 63 15.36 3.32 -3.59
C SER A 63 15.37 4.35 -2.49
N ALA A 64 16.54 4.58 -1.89
CA ALA A 64 16.73 5.63 -0.90
C ALA A 64 17.24 6.92 -1.53
N GLN A 65 17.98 6.83 -2.63
CA GLN A 65 18.53 7.98 -3.34
C GLN A 65 18.57 7.71 -4.85
N PRO A 66 17.57 8.20 -5.60
CA PRO A 66 16.43 9.00 -5.15
C PRO A 66 15.47 8.22 -4.25
N PRO A 67 14.67 8.91 -3.41
CA PRO A 67 13.71 8.24 -2.52
C PRO A 67 12.49 7.79 -3.32
N VAL A 68 12.39 6.49 -3.58
CA VAL A 68 11.33 5.90 -4.41
C VAL A 68 10.58 4.83 -3.65
N VAL A 69 9.27 4.95 -3.63
CA VAL A 69 8.33 3.92 -3.19
C VAL A 69 7.45 3.49 -4.37
N ILE A 70 7.02 2.24 -4.35
CA ILE A 70 6.14 1.68 -5.39
C ILE A 70 4.98 0.99 -4.71
N PHE A 71 3.77 1.26 -5.19
CA PHE A 71 2.59 0.46 -4.84
C PHE A 71 1.85 0.05 -6.12
N SER A 72 1.06 -1.01 -6.03
CA SER A 72 0.39 -1.57 -7.20
C SER A 72 -1.09 -1.77 -6.96
N PRO A 73 -1.95 -0.88 -7.50
CA PRO A 73 -3.37 -1.16 -7.66
C PRO A 73 -3.56 -2.20 -8.77
N ALA A 74 -3.64 -3.49 -8.40
CA ALA A 74 -3.84 -4.55 -9.37
C ALA A 74 -5.23 -4.45 -10.04
N ARG A 75 -5.32 -4.89 -11.30
CA ARG A 75 -6.61 -5.03 -11.99
C ARG A 75 -7.49 -6.01 -11.22
N ARG A 76 -8.79 -5.70 -11.10
CA ARG A 76 -9.73 -6.54 -10.35
C ARG A 76 -9.88 -7.90 -11.02
N LEU A 77 -9.79 -8.97 -10.22
CA LEU A 77 -9.97 -10.34 -10.72
C LEU A 77 -11.37 -10.59 -11.29
N ARG A 78 -12.40 -10.00 -10.67
CA ARG A 78 -13.80 -10.28 -11.02
C ARG A 78 -14.26 -9.67 -12.34
N ASP A 79 -13.77 -8.48 -12.70
CA ASP A 79 -14.25 -7.71 -13.86
C ASP A 79 -13.13 -7.10 -14.72
N ASN A 80 -11.87 -7.35 -14.35
CA ASN A 80 -10.68 -6.85 -15.04
C ASN A 80 -10.63 -5.31 -15.18
N THR A 81 -11.25 -4.57 -14.27
CA THR A 81 -11.21 -3.11 -14.25
C THR A 81 -10.05 -2.58 -13.41
N THR A 82 -9.65 -1.34 -13.67
CA THR A 82 -8.71 -0.61 -12.83
C THR A 82 -9.44 0.06 -11.67
N LYS A 83 -8.70 0.32 -10.57
CA LYS A 83 -9.24 1.06 -9.43
C LYS A 83 -9.19 2.57 -9.69
N HIS A 84 -10.05 3.33 -9.01
CA HIS A 84 -10.12 4.79 -9.13
C HIS A 84 -8.78 5.46 -8.84
N THR A 85 -8.00 4.92 -7.91
CA THR A 85 -6.65 5.40 -7.62
C THR A 85 -5.75 5.42 -8.86
N LEU A 86 -5.79 4.34 -9.66
CA LEU A 86 -4.99 4.24 -10.87
C LEU A 86 -5.43 5.28 -11.91
N ASP A 87 -6.74 5.46 -12.09
CA ASP A 87 -7.28 6.46 -13.01
C ASP A 87 -6.86 7.87 -12.57
N ASN A 88 -6.96 8.17 -11.27
CA ASN A 88 -6.58 9.45 -10.71
C ASN A 88 -5.10 9.77 -10.93
N VAL A 89 -4.18 8.84 -10.66
CA VAL A 89 -2.74 9.10 -10.83
C VAL A 89 -2.33 9.26 -12.30
N LYS A 90 -3.12 8.76 -13.23
CA LYS A 90 -2.91 9.01 -14.67
C LYS A 90 -3.33 10.42 -15.07
N GLU A 91 -4.38 10.96 -14.45
CA GLU A 91 -4.83 12.33 -14.69
C GLU A 91 -4.01 13.36 -13.89
N VAL A 92 -3.81 13.10 -12.60
CA VAL A 92 -3.07 13.94 -11.66
C VAL A 92 -1.95 13.08 -11.06
N PRO A 93 -0.71 13.16 -11.57
CA PRO A 93 0.39 12.25 -11.20
C PRO A 93 0.99 12.59 -9.83
N GLU A 94 0.15 12.64 -8.83
CA GLU A 94 0.51 12.94 -7.45
C GLU A 94 -0.27 12.00 -6.51
N VAL A 95 0.36 11.60 -5.41
CA VAL A 95 -0.24 10.73 -4.41
C VAL A 95 0.35 11.02 -3.04
N VAL A 96 -0.47 10.93 -2.00
CA VAL A 96 0.03 10.83 -0.63
C VAL A 96 -0.11 9.39 -0.16
N VAL A 97 1.01 8.77 0.19
CA VAL A 97 1.03 7.44 0.80
C VAL A 97 1.03 7.61 2.30
N ASN A 98 -0.05 7.18 2.95
CA ASN A 98 -0.20 7.21 4.40
C ASN A 98 0.02 5.80 4.95
N LEU A 99 0.87 5.65 5.96
CA LEU A 99 1.07 4.37 6.63
C LEU A 99 -0.06 4.16 7.63
N VAL A 100 -0.40 2.90 7.88
CA VAL A 100 -1.56 2.53 8.70
C VAL A 100 -1.07 1.94 10.02
N ASP A 101 -1.45 2.56 11.13
CA ASP A 101 -1.24 2.03 12.48
C ASP A 101 -2.47 1.25 12.96
N PHE A 102 -2.33 0.61 14.11
CA PHE A 102 -3.43 -0.17 14.69
C PHE A 102 -4.66 0.70 15.00
N ALA A 103 -4.47 1.94 15.41
CA ALA A 103 -5.57 2.83 15.79
C ALA A 103 -6.51 3.17 14.61
N MET A 104 -6.01 3.18 13.37
CA MET A 104 -6.80 3.52 12.20
C MET A 104 -7.17 2.32 11.31
N VAL A 105 -6.92 1.09 11.77
CA VAL A 105 -7.11 -0.12 10.95
C VAL A 105 -8.57 -0.32 10.50
N HIS A 106 -9.54 0.01 11.34
CA HIS A 106 -10.97 -0.10 10.99
C HIS A 106 -11.37 0.86 9.87
N GLN A 107 -10.92 2.10 9.93
CA GLN A 107 -11.18 3.11 8.90
C GLN A 107 -10.50 2.72 7.59
N CYS A 108 -9.28 2.21 7.66
CA CYS A 108 -8.56 1.69 6.49
C CYS A 108 -9.33 0.53 5.83
N SER A 109 -9.83 -0.41 6.64
CA SER A 109 -10.65 -1.52 6.15
C SER A 109 -11.96 -1.03 5.51
N LEU A 110 -12.62 -0.06 6.12
CA LEU A 110 -13.84 0.53 5.57
C LEU A 110 -13.59 1.21 4.21
N ALA A 111 -12.47 1.90 4.06
CA ALA A 111 -12.08 2.54 2.80
C ALA A 111 -11.78 1.53 1.68
N SER A 112 -11.55 0.25 2.00
CA SER A 112 -11.36 -0.81 1.00
C SER A 112 -12.67 -1.29 0.37
N SER A 113 -13.81 -0.84 0.87
CA SER A 113 -15.13 -1.19 0.32
C SER A 113 -15.33 -0.59 -1.07
N ASP A 114 -16.08 -1.28 -1.91
CA ASP A 114 -16.43 -0.81 -3.25
C ASP A 114 -17.49 0.29 -3.15
N PHE A 115 -17.05 1.52 -2.98
CA PHE A 115 -17.95 2.66 -3.08
C PHE A 115 -18.16 3.06 -4.55
N PRO A 116 -19.35 3.58 -4.91
CA PRO A 116 -19.58 4.15 -6.22
C PRO A 116 -18.61 5.29 -6.53
N GLU A 117 -18.40 5.56 -7.81
CA GLU A 117 -17.64 6.73 -8.25
C GLU A 117 -18.23 8.02 -7.66
N GLY A 118 -17.37 8.94 -7.22
CA GLY A 118 -17.77 10.21 -6.63
C GLY A 118 -18.03 10.18 -5.13
N VAL A 119 -17.93 9.02 -4.48
CA VAL A 119 -18.00 8.92 -3.01
C VAL A 119 -16.67 9.33 -2.41
N ASP A 120 -16.71 10.25 -1.43
CA ASP A 120 -15.54 10.68 -0.65
C ASP A 120 -15.29 9.69 0.49
N GLU A 121 -14.22 8.90 0.40
CA GLU A 121 -13.85 7.94 1.42
C GLU A 121 -13.39 8.61 2.73
N PHE A 122 -12.88 9.84 2.70
CA PHE A 122 -12.62 10.60 3.94
C PHE A 122 -13.90 10.80 4.73
N GLU A 123 -14.95 11.25 4.06
CA GLU A 123 -16.26 11.46 4.70
C GLU A 123 -16.85 10.14 5.24
N LYS A 124 -16.76 9.07 4.44
CA LYS A 124 -17.31 7.76 4.81
C LYS A 124 -16.58 7.09 5.95
N THR A 125 -15.27 7.29 6.06
CA THR A 125 -14.44 6.68 7.13
C THR A 125 -14.34 7.55 8.38
N GLY A 126 -14.67 8.84 8.28
CA GLY A 126 -14.46 9.80 9.36
C GLY A 126 -13.00 10.23 9.55
N LEU A 127 -12.11 9.84 8.63
CA LEU A 127 -10.72 10.29 8.64
C LEU A 127 -10.64 11.76 8.21
N THR A 128 -9.66 12.47 8.75
CA THR A 128 -9.53 13.92 8.57
C THR A 128 -8.56 14.25 7.43
N PRO A 129 -9.03 14.88 6.35
CA PRO A 129 -8.14 15.38 5.31
C PRO A 129 -7.32 16.56 5.84
N LEU A 130 -6.02 16.53 5.57
CA LEU A 130 -5.08 17.56 5.92
C LEU A 130 -4.34 18.02 4.66
N ALA A 131 -4.26 19.33 4.44
CA ALA A 131 -3.61 19.86 3.24
C ALA A 131 -2.15 19.41 3.16
N SER A 132 -1.73 19.02 1.96
CA SER A 132 -0.34 18.71 1.65
C SER A 132 0.46 19.99 1.37
N ASP A 133 1.80 19.89 1.49
CA ASP A 133 2.70 21.02 1.26
C ASP A 133 3.16 21.11 -0.20
N GLN A 134 3.35 19.97 -0.88
CA GLN A 134 3.96 19.86 -2.19
C GLN A 134 3.02 19.33 -3.28
N VAL A 135 1.96 18.65 -2.90
CA VAL A 135 1.05 17.95 -3.83
C VAL A 135 -0.41 18.29 -3.54
N LYS A 136 -1.29 18.01 -4.52
CA LYS A 136 -2.73 18.29 -4.41
C LYS A 136 -3.48 17.32 -3.49
N PRO A 137 -3.25 15.99 -3.54
CA PRO A 137 -3.95 15.06 -2.68
C PRO A 137 -3.74 15.38 -1.20
N PHE A 138 -4.78 15.13 -0.40
CA PHE A 138 -4.74 15.35 1.05
C PHE A 138 -3.91 14.29 1.76
N ARG A 139 -3.29 14.68 2.86
CA ARG A 139 -2.76 13.76 3.88
C ARG A 139 -3.91 13.25 4.76
N VAL A 140 -3.76 12.07 5.33
CA VAL A 140 -4.64 11.56 6.39
C VAL A 140 -4.07 11.99 7.73
N ALA A 141 -4.75 12.89 8.44
CA ALA A 141 -4.24 13.49 9.68
C ALA A 141 -3.93 12.44 10.76
N GLU A 142 -4.71 11.34 10.83
CA GLU A 142 -4.56 10.25 11.80
C GLU A 142 -3.35 9.36 11.53
N SER A 143 -2.79 9.38 10.31
CA SER A 143 -1.64 8.53 9.96
C SER A 143 -0.35 9.01 10.62
N PRO A 144 0.43 8.11 11.22
CA PRO A 144 1.70 8.48 11.86
C PRO A 144 2.81 8.82 10.86
N VAL A 145 2.70 8.38 9.61
CA VAL A 145 3.67 8.65 8.54
C VAL A 145 2.94 8.96 7.25
N GLN A 146 3.25 10.10 6.65
CA GLN A 146 2.60 10.57 5.44
C GLN A 146 3.67 10.98 4.43
N LEU A 147 3.65 10.37 3.25
CA LEU A 147 4.63 10.60 2.19
C LEU A 147 3.96 11.30 1.01
N GLU A 148 4.31 12.57 0.80
CA GLU A 148 3.87 13.31 -0.39
C GLU A 148 4.75 12.92 -1.57
N CYS A 149 4.14 12.40 -2.62
CA CYS A 149 4.84 11.81 -3.76
C CYS A 149 4.40 12.40 -5.09
N LYS A 150 5.38 12.51 -5.99
CA LYS A 150 5.17 12.69 -7.42
C LYS A 150 5.22 11.32 -8.09
N VAL A 151 4.24 11.02 -8.94
CA VAL A 151 4.25 9.79 -9.73
C VAL A 151 5.17 9.98 -10.93
N LEU A 152 6.24 9.19 -11.00
CA LEU A 152 7.20 9.22 -12.10
C LEU A 152 6.64 8.55 -13.36
N ARG A 153 6.01 7.40 -13.18
CA ARG A 153 5.34 6.64 -14.24
C ARG A 153 4.50 5.52 -13.65
N VAL A 154 3.65 4.93 -14.48
CA VAL A 154 2.88 3.73 -14.19
C VAL A 154 3.28 2.65 -15.19
N ASP A 155 3.83 1.54 -14.69
CA ASP A 155 4.25 0.40 -15.53
C ASP A 155 3.22 -0.73 -15.37
N SER A 156 2.58 -1.11 -16.49
CA SER A 156 1.64 -2.24 -16.50
C SER A 156 2.37 -3.56 -16.66
N LEU A 157 2.05 -4.53 -15.80
CA LEU A 157 2.58 -5.91 -15.88
C LEU A 157 1.69 -6.85 -16.72
N GLY A 158 0.55 -6.38 -17.17
CA GLY A 158 -0.38 -7.16 -17.98
C GLY A 158 -1.76 -6.52 -18.03
N GLU A 159 -2.65 -7.13 -18.83
CA GLU A 159 -4.02 -6.64 -19.06
C GLU A 159 -5.09 -7.54 -18.46
N GLN A 160 -4.71 -8.72 -17.95
CA GLN A 160 -5.63 -9.67 -17.34
C GLN A 160 -6.03 -9.25 -15.93
N GLY A 161 -7.15 -9.77 -15.43
CA GLY A 161 -7.55 -9.63 -14.04
C GLY A 161 -6.44 -10.12 -13.10
N GLY A 162 -6.14 -9.33 -12.07
CA GLY A 162 -5.03 -9.58 -11.16
C GLY A 162 -3.68 -9.02 -11.61
N ALA A 163 -3.57 -8.47 -12.84
CA ALA A 163 -2.32 -7.88 -13.32
C ALA A 163 -1.93 -6.64 -12.50
N GLY A 164 -0.67 -6.59 -12.06
CA GLY A 164 -0.11 -5.45 -11.33
C GLY A 164 0.04 -4.23 -12.21
N GLN A 165 -0.14 -3.05 -11.60
CA GLN A 165 0.05 -1.73 -12.21
C GLN A 165 1.00 -0.97 -11.29
N LEU A 166 2.28 -0.93 -11.62
CA LEU A 166 3.28 -0.33 -10.74
C LEU A 166 3.22 1.19 -10.79
N VAL A 167 2.77 1.80 -9.71
CA VAL A 167 2.80 3.25 -9.53
C VAL A 167 4.13 3.60 -8.86
N ILE A 168 5.06 4.14 -9.65
CA ILE A 168 6.42 4.44 -9.22
C ILE A 168 6.47 5.89 -8.77
N CYS A 169 6.76 6.11 -7.49
CA CYS A 169 6.61 7.40 -6.83
C CYS A 169 7.95 7.89 -6.27
N GLU A 170 8.29 9.15 -6.55
CA GLU A 170 9.37 9.85 -5.85
C GLU A 170 8.79 10.60 -4.66
N VAL A 171 9.36 10.38 -3.49
CA VAL A 171 8.95 11.05 -2.25
C VAL A 171 9.51 12.46 -2.24
N LEU A 172 8.61 13.46 -2.20
CA LEU A 172 8.96 14.88 -2.20
C LEU A 172 9.03 15.47 -0.78
N ARG A 173 8.21 14.94 0.13
CA ARG A 173 8.16 15.36 1.53
C ARG A 173 7.65 14.24 2.42
N MET A 174 8.24 14.12 3.59
CA MET A 174 7.88 13.12 4.58
C MET A 174 7.38 13.83 5.84
N HIS A 175 6.22 13.39 6.35
CA HIS A 175 5.66 13.86 7.61
C HIS A 175 5.61 12.72 8.61
N PHE A 176 6.18 12.92 9.78
CA PHE A 176 6.11 11.98 10.90
C PHE A 176 5.44 12.67 12.07
N ARG A 177 4.49 11.97 12.70
CA ARG A 177 3.90 12.45 13.95
C ARG A 177 5.00 12.52 15.02
N ASP A 178 5.05 13.61 15.79
CA ASP A 178 6.17 13.85 16.72
C ASP A 178 6.36 12.73 17.73
N ASP A 179 5.28 12.12 18.21
CA ASP A 179 5.30 11.07 19.23
C ASP A 179 5.88 9.72 18.74
N VAL A 180 6.07 9.54 17.43
CA VAL A 180 6.68 8.30 16.89
C VAL A 180 8.17 8.42 16.62
N LEU A 181 8.74 9.60 16.78
CA LEU A 181 10.17 9.84 16.62
C LEU A 181 10.92 9.62 17.94
N ASN A 182 12.12 9.03 17.83
CA ASN A 182 13.04 8.92 18.95
C ASN A 182 13.86 10.21 19.14
N GLU A 183 14.75 10.22 20.12
CA GLU A 183 15.61 11.39 20.44
C GLU A 183 16.52 11.84 19.27
N LYS A 184 16.83 10.92 18.35
CA LYS A 184 17.62 11.19 17.15
C LYS A 184 16.78 11.68 15.96
N GLY A 185 15.46 11.80 16.14
CA GLY A 185 14.54 12.15 15.06
C GLY A 185 14.26 11.01 14.09
N HIS A 186 14.53 9.76 14.48
CA HIS A 186 14.21 8.56 13.68
C HIS A 186 12.91 7.92 14.16
N PRO A 187 12.11 7.34 13.25
CA PRO A 187 10.89 6.63 13.64
C PRO A 187 11.23 5.41 14.50
N ASP A 188 10.50 5.26 15.61
CA ASP A 188 10.61 4.13 16.52
C ASP A 188 9.55 3.10 16.14
N PRO A 189 9.94 1.86 15.76
CA PRO A 189 8.98 0.84 15.32
C PRO A 189 7.91 0.50 16.38
N HIS A 190 8.25 0.57 17.66
CA HIS A 190 7.30 0.31 18.74
C HIS A 190 6.26 1.43 18.89
N LYS A 191 6.68 2.67 18.69
CA LYS A 191 5.77 3.83 18.76
C LYS A 191 4.89 3.96 17.51
N LEU A 192 5.39 3.54 16.35
CA LEU A 192 4.65 3.56 15.10
C LEU A 192 3.43 2.65 15.15
N ASP A 193 3.53 1.48 15.77
CA ASP A 193 2.45 0.49 15.87
C ASP A 193 1.82 0.17 14.50
N LEU A 194 2.65 0.10 13.45
CA LEU A 194 2.19 -0.16 12.10
C LEU A 194 1.63 -1.57 11.96
N VAL A 195 0.57 -1.68 11.18
CA VAL A 195 -0.02 -2.97 10.82
C VAL A 195 0.40 -3.37 9.41
N GLY A 196 0.53 -4.67 9.20
CA GLY A 196 0.77 -5.26 7.89
C GLY A 196 -0.38 -6.16 7.49
N ARG A 197 -0.46 -6.46 6.21
CA ARG A 197 -1.43 -7.40 5.67
C ARG A 197 -0.83 -8.79 5.54
N CYS A 198 -1.58 -9.80 5.99
CA CYS A 198 -1.23 -11.21 5.86
C CYS A 198 -2.32 -11.92 5.06
N GLY A 199 -1.92 -12.78 4.12
CA GLY A 199 -2.87 -13.49 3.27
C GLY A 199 -3.58 -12.59 2.26
N GLY A 200 -4.53 -13.18 1.52
CA GLY A 200 -5.44 -12.51 0.63
C GLY A 200 -6.88 -12.82 1.04
N SER A 201 -7.77 -11.87 0.87
CA SER A 201 -9.22 -12.06 1.06
C SER A 201 -9.89 -12.20 -0.28
#